data_41b288d048efc7718c3f882c2d9b5864
#
_entry.id   41b288d048efc7718c3f882c2d9b5864
#
_cell.length_a   1.000
_cell.length_b   1.000
_cell.length_c   1.000
_cell.angle_alpha   90.00
_cell.angle_beta   90.00
_cell.angle_gamma   90.00
#
_symmetry.space_group_name_H-M   'P 1'
#
loop_
_entity.id
_entity.type
_entity.pdbx_description
1 polymer ?
#
loop_
_entity_poly.entity_id
_entity_poly.type
_entity_poly.pdbx_seq_one_letter_code
_entity_poly.pdbx_strand_id
1 'polypeptide(L)'
;MAMMVRSELGLDPWDVFHQGLAVHTGMTIGIASGVVGVAVLLAWIPLRNRPGIGTIANVIVIAVTVDLGLLLIQAPTSMPARIAMMVGAVVLNAFSTVLYVGAGLGPGPRDGLMTGLVVRTGLSVRLVRTSIEATVLAIGWLLGGTVGVGTVLYAFGIGPLVQFFVRITPKPVLAVSGWANVVQAGDLCTNRSAGRNKSCTNRPTTMGRCQSSKEIQPTPTC
;
A
#
# COMPACT_ATOMS: atom_id res chain seq x y z
N MET A 1 -0.61 9.39 9.16
CA MET A 1 0.28 10.49 8.74
C MET A 1 0.39 11.59 9.80
N ALA A 2 -0.54 12.55 9.96
CA ALA A 2 -0.40 13.68 10.89
C ALA A 2 0.01 13.30 12.33
N MET A 3 -0.57 12.24 12.91
CA MET A 3 -0.19 11.72 14.23
C MET A 3 1.25 11.21 14.28
N MET A 4 1.75 10.56 13.22
CA MET A 4 3.14 10.11 13.14
C MET A 4 4.10 11.30 13.09
N VAL A 5 3.77 12.33 12.29
CA VAL A 5 4.56 13.57 12.22
C VAL A 5 4.64 14.23 13.60
N ARG A 6 3.51 14.33 14.32
CA ARG A 6 3.43 14.97 15.64
C ARG A 6 4.06 14.15 16.78
N SER A 7 4.23 12.84 16.60
CA SER A 7 4.95 12.01 17.56
C SER A 7 6.46 12.26 17.58
N GLU A 8 7.03 12.76 16.48
CA GLU A 8 8.48 13.02 16.28
C GLU A 8 9.39 11.79 16.53
N LEU A 9 8.84 10.58 16.48
CA LEU A 9 9.57 9.33 16.67
C LEU A 9 10.01 8.67 15.37
N GLY A 10 9.62 9.23 14.24
CA GLY A 10 9.87 8.70 12.90
C GLY A 10 8.59 8.48 12.12
N LEU A 11 8.72 8.35 10.81
CA LEU A 11 7.62 8.30 9.86
C LEU A 11 7.68 7.03 9.02
N ASP A 12 6.61 6.73 8.28
CA ASP A 12 6.68 5.72 7.24
C ASP A 12 7.59 6.19 6.08
N PRO A 13 8.13 5.28 5.27
CA PRO A 13 9.08 5.64 4.21
C PRO A 13 8.59 6.73 3.26
N TRP A 14 7.31 6.71 2.91
CA TRP A 14 6.71 7.71 2.02
C TRP A 14 6.49 9.04 2.73
N ASP A 15 6.12 9.02 4.01
CA ASP A 15 5.94 10.23 4.81
C ASP A 15 7.29 10.90 5.09
N VAL A 16 8.38 10.14 5.26
CA VAL A 16 9.75 10.67 5.31
C VAL A 16 10.06 11.43 4.02
N PHE A 17 9.69 10.88 2.86
CA PHE A 17 9.91 11.53 1.56
C PHE A 17 9.05 12.80 1.41
N HIS A 18 7.77 12.75 1.78
CA HIS A 18 6.90 13.93 1.75
C HIS A 18 7.40 15.04 2.68
N GLN A 19 7.81 14.68 3.89
CA GLN A 19 8.39 15.62 4.84
C GLN A 19 9.69 16.21 4.33
N GLY A 20 10.61 15.40 3.81
CA GLY A 20 11.86 15.86 3.23
C GLY A 20 11.64 16.84 2.08
N LEU A 21 10.68 16.53 1.19
CA LEU A 21 10.29 17.42 0.10
C LEU A 21 9.71 18.74 0.62
N ALA A 22 8.83 18.67 1.63
CA ALA A 22 8.23 19.83 2.28
C ALA A 22 9.30 20.74 2.89
N VAL A 23 10.26 20.17 3.63
CA VAL A 23 11.38 20.92 4.24
C VAL A 23 12.24 21.61 3.17
N HIS A 24 12.55 20.90 2.08
CA HIS A 24 13.42 21.43 1.03
C HIS A 24 12.76 22.50 0.16
N THR A 25 11.43 22.40 -0.04
CA THR A 25 10.69 23.32 -0.93
C THR A 25 9.90 24.40 -0.20
N GLY A 26 9.76 24.30 1.12
CA GLY A 26 8.93 25.22 1.93
C GLY A 26 7.42 24.99 1.79
N MET A 27 6.99 23.91 1.14
CA MET A 27 5.56 23.54 1.03
C MET A 27 5.06 22.86 2.32
N THR A 28 3.72 22.77 2.48
CA THR A 28 3.14 21.93 3.53
C THR A 28 3.32 20.45 3.21
N ILE A 29 3.30 19.59 4.24
CA ILE A 29 3.43 18.13 4.06
C ILE A 29 2.25 17.57 3.22
N GLY A 30 1.05 18.14 3.40
CA GLY A 30 -0.11 17.74 2.60
C GLY A 30 0.05 18.09 1.12
N ILE A 31 0.52 19.30 0.79
CA ILE A 31 0.82 19.71 -0.58
C ILE A 31 1.91 18.80 -1.18
N ALA A 32 3.00 18.54 -0.44
CA ALA A 32 4.06 17.64 -0.87
C ALA A 32 3.53 16.23 -1.17
N SER A 33 2.66 15.70 -0.30
CA SER A 33 1.99 14.40 -0.50
C SER A 33 1.11 14.41 -1.76
N GLY A 34 0.37 15.48 -2.00
CA GLY A 34 -0.45 15.67 -3.20
C GLY A 34 0.39 15.70 -4.48
N VAL A 35 1.47 16.49 -4.49
CA VAL A 35 2.40 16.60 -5.64
C VAL A 35 3.03 15.24 -5.96
N VAL A 36 3.53 14.53 -4.94
CA VAL A 36 4.09 13.19 -5.10
C VAL A 36 3.02 12.21 -5.59
N GLY A 37 1.80 12.28 -5.05
CA GLY A 37 0.67 11.48 -5.50
C GLY A 37 0.38 11.67 -6.98
N VAL A 38 0.35 12.92 -7.46
CA VAL A 38 0.19 13.24 -8.89
C VAL A 38 1.37 12.71 -9.71
N ALA A 39 2.61 12.91 -9.25
CA ALA A 39 3.79 12.39 -9.95
C ALA A 39 3.75 10.86 -10.09
N VAL A 40 3.33 10.16 -9.04
CA VAL A 40 3.14 8.69 -9.08
C VAL A 40 2.03 8.30 -10.06
N LEU A 41 0.92 9.05 -10.11
CA LEU A 41 -0.14 8.81 -11.09
C LEU A 41 0.33 9.04 -12.52
N LEU A 42 1.18 10.03 -12.75
CA LEU A 42 1.80 10.24 -14.07
C LEU A 42 2.73 9.06 -14.45
N ALA A 43 3.44 8.47 -13.48
CA ALA A 43 4.23 7.27 -13.69
C ALA A 43 3.38 6.02 -14.03
N TRP A 44 2.05 6.03 -13.78
CA TRP A 44 1.15 4.97 -14.22
C TRP A 44 0.90 4.98 -15.73
N ILE A 45 1.06 6.14 -16.40
CA ILE A 45 0.85 6.26 -17.85
C ILE A 45 1.73 5.26 -18.63
N PRO A 46 3.07 5.24 -18.45
CA PRO A 46 3.92 4.24 -19.10
C PRO A 46 3.67 2.83 -18.60
N LEU A 47 3.16 2.65 -17.36
CA LEU A 47 2.81 1.34 -16.79
C LEU A 47 1.45 0.82 -17.30
N ARG A 48 0.72 1.65 -18.04
CA ARG A 48 -0.64 1.37 -18.56
C ARG A 48 -1.66 0.99 -17.48
N ASN A 49 -1.45 1.46 -16.26
CA ASN A 49 -2.43 1.34 -15.20
C ASN A 49 -3.48 2.45 -15.33
N ARG A 50 -4.75 2.11 -15.13
CA ARG A 50 -5.83 3.10 -15.17
C ARG A 50 -6.17 3.52 -13.73
N PRO A 51 -6.06 4.82 -13.39
CA PRO A 51 -6.49 5.30 -12.08
C PRO A 51 -7.99 5.19 -11.93
N GLY A 52 -8.45 4.65 -10.81
CA GLY A 52 -9.86 4.66 -10.43
C GLY A 52 -10.27 5.99 -9.79
N ILE A 53 -11.56 6.22 -9.65
CA ILE A 53 -12.10 7.41 -8.95
C ILE A 53 -11.56 7.46 -7.52
N GLY A 54 -11.50 6.31 -6.84
CA GLY A 54 -10.94 6.21 -5.49
C GLY A 54 -9.46 6.55 -5.42
N THR A 55 -8.68 6.28 -6.46
CA THR A 55 -7.25 6.63 -6.51
C THR A 55 -7.05 8.15 -6.53
N ILE A 56 -7.85 8.87 -7.33
CA ILE A 56 -7.79 10.34 -7.40
C ILE A 56 -8.29 10.95 -6.09
N ALA A 57 -9.43 10.48 -5.59
CA ALA A 57 -9.99 10.92 -4.32
C ALA A 57 -8.99 10.70 -3.16
N ASN A 58 -8.29 9.57 -3.15
CA ASN A 58 -7.28 9.25 -2.13
C ASN A 58 -6.16 10.31 -2.08
N VAL A 59 -5.63 10.74 -3.24
CA VAL A 59 -4.59 11.79 -3.31
C VAL A 59 -5.09 13.10 -2.70
N ILE A 60 -6.29 13.53 -3.07
CA ILE A 60 -6.85 14.81 -2.60
C ILE A 60 -7.19 14.73 -1.11
N VAL A 61 -7.88 13.69 -0.68
CA VAL A 61 -8.31 13.52 0.71
C VAL A 61 -7.09 13.41 1.63
N ILE A 62 -6.06 12.66 1.27
CA ILE A 62 -4.85 12.56 2.08
C ILE A 62 -4.16 13.92 2.18
N ALA A 63 -3.98 14.65 1.07
CA ALA A 63 -3.34 15.96 1.08
C ALA A 63 -4.03 16.93 2.05
N VAL A 64 -5.36 17.04 1.94
CA VAL A 64 -6.16 17.93 2.79
C VAL A 64 -6.18 17.47 4.25
N THR A 65 -6.39 16.18 4.50
CA THR A 65 -6.52 15.65 5.86
C THR A 65 -5.20 15.65 6.63
N VAL A 66 -4.06 15.54 5.95
CA VAL A 66 -2.74 15.65 6.61
C VAL A 66 -2.53 17.07 7.11
N ASP A 67 -2.74 18.09 6.27
CA ASP A 67 -2.54 19.48 6.67
C ASP A 67 -3.55 19.89 7.76
N LEU A 68 -4.83 19.52 7.61
CA LEU A 68 -5.83 19.74 8.65
C LEU A 68 -5.48 19.02 9.96
N GLY A 69 -5.01 17.78 9.87
CA GLY A 69 -4.56 17.03 11.05
C GLY A 69 -3.36 17.66 11.75
N LEU A 70 -2.42 18.23 10.99
CA LEU A 70 -1.29 18.96 11.55
C LEU A 70 -1.69 20.28 12.22
N LEU A 71 -2.78 20.91 11.78
CA LEU A 71 -3.34 22.09 12.44
C LEU A 71 -4.07 21.75 13.75
N LEU A 72 -4.78 20.62 13.78
CA LEU A 72 -5.62 20.24 14.91
C LEU A 72 -4.88 19.44 15.98
N ILE A 73 -3.87 18.63 15.60
CA ILE A 73 -3.15 17.74 16.52
C ILE A 73 -1.90 18.47 17.02
N GLN A 74 -1.83 18.68 18.32
CA GLN A 74 -0.63 19.21 18.96
C GLN A 74 0.39 18.11 19.24
N ALA A 75 1.68 18.44 19.18
CA ALA A 75 2.74 17.51 19.53
C ALA A 75 2.75 17.26 21.05
N PRO A 76 2.70 16.00 21.50
CA PRO A 76 2.73 15.70 22.92
C PRO A 76 4.12 16.01 23.52
N THR A 77 4.12 16.52 24.73
CA THR A 77 5.36 16.92 25.44
C THR A 77 6.03 15.75 26.15
N SER A 78 5.26 14.74 26.57
CA SER A 78 5.80 13.60 27.30
C SER A 78 6.13 12.43 26.38
N MET A 79 7.25 11.73 26.65
CA MET A 79 7.67 10.54 25.88
C MET A 79 6.61 9.42 25.85
N PRO A 80 5.95 9.06 26.97
CA PRO A 80 4.89 8.05 26.91
C PRO A 80 3.73 8.43 25.97
N ALA A 81 3.35 9.71 25.95
CA ALA A 81 2.29 10.19 25.05
C ALA A 81 2.74 10.16 23.57
N ARG A 82 4.00 10.48 23.27
CA ARG A 82 4.58 10.34 21.91
C ARG A 82 4.54 8.88 21.44
N ILE A 83 4.93 7.93 22.30
CA ILE A 83 4.90 6.50 22.00
C ILE A 83 3.46 6.03 21.80
N ALA A 84 2.53 6.41 22.68
CA ALA A 84 1.12 6.06 22.56
C ALA A 84 0.51 6.63 21.24
N MET A 85 0.83 7.88 20.90
CA MET A 85 0.40 8.51 19.64
C MET A 85 0.95 7.78 18.43
N MET A 86 2.23 7.37 18.47
CA MET A 86 2.87 6.62 17.39
C MET A 86 2.23 5.25 17.19
N VAL A 87 2.04 4.48 18.28
CA VAL A 87 1.39 3.16 18.21
C VAL A 87 -0.05 3.30 17.70
N GLY A 88 -0.80 4.27 18.23
CA GLY A 88 -2.16 4.57 17.78
C GLY A 88 -2.21 4.94 16.29
N ALA A 89 -1.25 5.71 15.80
CA ALA A 89 -1.14 6.07 14.39
C ALA A 89 -0.90 4.85 13.49
N VAL A 90 0.00 3.93 13.90
CA VAL A 90 0.29 2.69 13.14
C VAL A 90 -0.95 1.78 13.10
N VAL A 91 -1.64 1.62 14.23
CA VAL A 91 -2.88 0.83 14.33
C VAL A 91 -3.98 1.44 13.45
N LEU A 92 -4.19 2.76 13.53
CA LEU A 92 -5.18 3.48 12.72
C LEU A 92 -4.86 3.38 11.22
N ASN A 93 -3.59 3.46 10.85
CA ASN A 93 -3.15 3.33 9.46
C ASN A 93 -3.41 1.91 8.92
N ALA A 94 -3.11 0.87 9.72
CA ALA A 94 -3.44 -0.52 9.36
C ALA A 94 -4.93 -0.74 9.16
N PHE A 95 -5.76 -0.21 10.07
CA PHE A 95 -7.22 -0.27 9.97
C PHE A 95 -7.75 0.47 8.74
N SER A 96 -7.28 1.70 8.51
CA SER A 96 -7.65 2.50 7.34
C SER A 96 -7.26 1.82 6.03
N THR A 97 -6.11 1.13 5.99
CA THR A 97 -5.66 0.36 4.83
C THR A 97 -6.65 -0.76 4.49
N VAL A 98 -7.12 -1.50 5.50
CA VAL A 98 -8.10 -2.57 5.29
C VAL A 98 -9.42 -2.02 4.76
N LEU A 99 -9.92 -0.90 5.31
CA LEU A 99 -11.14 -0.26 4.87
C LEU A 99 -11.04 0.27 3.44
N TYR A 100 -9.96 0.98 3.14
CA TYR A 100 -9.78 1.62 1.83
C TYR A 100 -9.58 0.58 0.70
N VAL A 101 -8.75 -0.43 0.93
CA VAL A 101 -8.59 -1.55 -0.01
C VAL A 101 -9.89 -2.34 -0.09
N GLY A 102 -10.57 -2.49 1.07
CA GLY A 102 -11.88 -3.09 1.18
C GLY A 102 -12.97 -2.41 0.34
N ALA A 103 -12.91 -1.11 0.14
CA ALA A 103 -13.90 -0.37 -0.65
C ALA A 103 -13.87 -0.68 -2.16
N GLY A 104 -12.79 -1.30 -2.68
CA GLY A 104 -12.71 -1.74 -4.10
C GLY A 104 -12.75 -0.59 -5.14
N LEU A 105 -12.57 0.66 -4.70
CA LEU A 105 -12.63 1.85 -5.57
C LEU A 105 -11.36 2.10 -6.39
N GLY A 106 -10.42 1.18 -6.34
CA GLY A 106 -9.14 1.22 -7.03
C GLY A 106 -7.95 1.22 -6.06
N PRO A 107 -6.78 0.77 -6.52
CA PRO A 107 -5.58 0.77 -5.70
C PRO A 107 -5.10 2.20 -5.44
N GLY A 108 -4.48 2.43 -4.29
CA GLY A 108 -3.80 3.70 -4.01
C GLY A 108 -2.67 3.97 -5.01
N PRO A 109 -2.23 5.23 -5.16
CA PRO A 109 -1.15 5.57 -6.08
C PRO A 109 0.10 4.70 -5.89
N ARG A 110 0.50 4.46 -4.64
CA ARG A 110 1.67 3.65 -4.26
C ARG A 110 1.49 2.18 -4.64
N ASP A 111 0.32 1.61 -4.34
CA ASP A 111 0.02 0.20 -4.60
C ASP A 111 -0.07 -0.08 -6.11
N GLY A 112 -0.64 0.85 -6.88
CA GLY A 112 -0.70 0.70 -8.31
C GLY A 112 0.66 0.89 -8.99
N LEU A 113 1.55 1.73 -8.46
CA LEU A 113 2.94 1.81 -8.91
C LEU A 113 3.65 0.47 -8.71
N MET A 114 3.51 -0.12 -7.51
CA MET A 114 4.08 -1.42 -7.18
C MET A 114 3.56 -2.52 -8.11
N THR A 115 2.25 -2.63 -8.28
CA THR A 115 1.63 -3.67 -9.12
C THR A 115 2.02 -3.50 -10.59
N GLY A 116 2.06 -2.26 -11.10
CA GLY A 116 2.50 -1.97 -12.46
C GLY A 116 3.96 -2.36 -12.72
N LEU A 117 4.85 -2.09 -11.76
CA LEU A 117 6.26 -2.51 -11.85
C LEU A 117 6.40 -4.03 -11.79
N VAL A 118 5.67 -4.73 -10.90
CA VAL A 118 5.69 -6.20 -10.81
C VAL A 118 5.28 -6.83 -12.15
N VAL A 119 4.19 -6.34 -12.75
CA VAL A 119 3.71 -6.85 -14.04
C VAL A 119 4.74 -6.61 -15.15
N ARG A 120 5.42 -5.47 -15.14
CA ARG A 120 6.35 -5.09 -16.20
C ARG A 120 7.73 -5.76 -16.07
N THR A 121 8.21 -5.94 -14.85
CA THR A 121 9.55 -6.49 -14.56
C THR A 121 9.56 -7.98 -14.32
N GLY A 122 8.40 -8.59 -13.98
CA GLY A 122 8.31 -10.00 -13.58
C GLY A 122 8.95 -10.30 -12.22
N LEU A 123 9.41 -9.28 -11.49
CA LEU A 123 10.04 -9.44 -10.19
C LEU A 123 9.00 -9.77 -9.10
N SER A 124 9.46 -10.35 -8.00
CA SER A 124 8.58 -10.63 -6.87
C SER A 124 8.01 -9.35 -6.25
N VAL A 125 6.75 -9.38 -5.83
CA VAL A 125 6.06 -8.27 -5.16
C VAL A 125 6.86 -7.75 -3.96
N ARG A 126 7.45 -8.65 -3.17
CA ARG A 126 8.27 -8.29 -2.00
C ARG A 126 9.48 -7.47 -2.39
N LEU A 127 10.21 -7.90 -3.42
CA LEU A 127 11.42 -7.22 -3.87
C LEU A 127 11.09 -5.82 -4.42
N VAL A 128 10.07 -5.72 -5.29
CA VAL A 128 9.64 -4.42 -5.85
C VAL A 128 9.20 -3.47 -4.74
N ARG A 129 8.38 -3.95 -3.79
CA ARG A 129 7.91 -3.15 -2.66
C ARG A 129 9.08 -2.65 -1.82
N THR A 130 9.96 -3.57 -1.37
CA THR A 130 11.12 -3.20 -0.55
C THR A 130 12.04 -2.22 -1.27
N SER A 131 12.27 -2.41 -2.58
CA SER A 131 13.10 -1.49 -3.37
C SER A 131 12.49 -0.09 -3.46
N ILE A 132 11.18 0.02 -3.70
CA ILE A 132 10.49 1.32 -3.72
C ILE A 132 10.59 1.98 -2.35
N GLU A 133 10.24 1.25 -1.28
CA GLU A 133 10.25 1.78 0.10
C GLU A 133 11.67 2.22 0.52
N ALA A 134 12.69 1.43 0.21
CA ALA A 134 14.07 1.77 0.49
C ALA A 134 14.53 3.02 -0.31
N THR A 135 14.13 3.13 -1.57
CA THR A 135 14.49 4.28 -2.43
C THR A 135 13.84 5.56 -1.92
N VAL A 136 12.53 5.54 -1.65
CA VAL A 136 11.82 6.75 -1.17
C VAL A 136 12.29 7.15 0.23
N LEU A 137 12.60 6.16 1.09
CA LEU A 137 13.17 6.40 2.42
C LEU A 137 14.54 7.08 2.32
N ALA A 138 15.44 6.55 1.48
CA ALA A 138 16.78 7.10 1.29
C ALA A 138 16.72 8.53 0.74
N ILE A 139 15.92 8.78 -0.28
CA ILE A 139 15.76 10.11 -0.86
C ILE A 139 15.13 11.07 0.16
N GLY A 140 14.07 10.64 0.86
CA GLY A 140 13.41 11.46 1.87
C GLY A 140 14.33 11.84 3.03
N TRP A 141 15.17 10.91 3.47
CA TRP A 141 16.18 11.19 4.50
C TRP A 141 17.23 12.18 4.03
N LEU A 142 17.74 12.02 2.80
CA LEU A 142 18.69 12.97 2.19
C LEU A 142 18.10 14.38 2.04
N LEU A 143 16.78 14.50 1.85
CA LEU A 143 16.06 15.77 1.79
C LEU A 143 15.72 16.36 3.19
N GLY A 144 16.13 15.70 4.28
CA GLY A 144 15.91 16.18 5.65
C GLY A 144 14.64 15.64 6.32
N GLY A 145 14.05 14.58 5.79
CA GLY A 145 12.94 13.88 6.43
C GLY A 145 13.38 13.11 7.69
N THR A 146 12.50 13.01 8.67
CA THR A 146 12.79 12.40 9.98
C THR A 146 12.67 10.89 9.95
N VAL A 147 13.79 10.21 10.06
CA VAL A 147 13.88 8.75 10.25
C VAL A 147 14.14 8.45 11.72
N GLY A 148 13.41 7.52 12.31
CA GLY A 148 13.56 7.17 13.73
C GLY A 148 13.06 5.78 14.07
N VAL A 149 12.98 5.49 15.36
CA VAL A 149 12.47 4.21 15.90
C VAL A 149 11.05 3.92 15.38
N GLY A 150 10.23 4.96 15.21
CA GLY A 150 8.89 4.84 14.64
C GLY A 150 8.87 4.32 13.21
N THR A 151 9.87 4.65 12.38
CA THR A 151 10.01 4.12 11.01
C THR A 151 10.23 2.62 11.02
N VAL A 152 11.07 2.13 11.95
CA VAL A 152 11.32 0.69 12.13
C VAL A 152 10.07 -0.01 12.65
N LEU A 153 9.42 0.58 13.66
CA LEU A 153 8.17 0.06 14.23
C LEU A 153 7.07 -0.06 13.15
N TYR A 154 6.95 0.96 12.30
CA TYR A 154 6.00 0.93 11.19
C TYR A 154 6.34 -0.17 10.17
N ALA A 155 7.60 -0.24 9.73
CA ALA A 155 8.04 -1.20 8.72
C ALA A 155 7.76 -2.67 9.12
N PHE A 156 7.98 -3.01 10.39
CA PHE A 156 7.72 -4.35 10.90
C PHE A 156 6.30 -4.55 11.41
N GLY A 157 5.64 -3.51 11.92
CA GLY A 157 4.33 -3.58 12.57
C GLY A 157 3.15 -3.56 11.59
N ILE A 158 3.25 -2.83 10.47
CA ILE A 158 2.13 -2.61 9.58
C ILE A 158 1.62 -3.92 8.93
N GLY A 159 2.53 -4.80 8.54
CA GLY A 159 2.19 -6.09 7.90
C GLY A 159 1.34 -7.01 8.79
N PRO A 160 1.82 -7.38 9.99
CA PRO A 160 1.04 -8.18 10.94
C PRO A 160 -0.29 -7.53 11.35
N LEU A 161 -0.32 -6.20 11.55
CA LEU A 161 -1.54 -5.48 11.92
C LEU A 161 -2.59 -5.51 10.82
N VAL A 162 -2.21 -5.28 9.56
CA VAL A 162 -3.12 -5.38 8.42
C VAL A 162 -3.68 -6.80 8.32
N GLN A 163 -2.84 -7.85 8.47
CA GLN A 163 -3.31 -9.23 8.45
C GLN A 163 -4.28 -9.53 9.60
N PHE A 164 -4.04 -8.99 10.78
CA PHE A 164 -4.92 -9.12 11.93
C PHE A 164 -6.29 -8.48 11.64
N PHE A 165 -6.31 -7.24 11.14
CA PHE A 165 -7.56 -6.56 10.81
C PHE A 165 -8.32 -7.23 9.66
N VAL A 166 -7.64 -7.74 8.64
CA VAL A 166 -8.26 -8.53 7.56
C VAL A 166 -8.95 -9.78 8.10
N ARG A 167 -8.36 -10.45 9.09
CA ARG A 167 -8.97 -11.65 9.71
C ARG A 167 -10.23 -11.36 10.52
N ILE A 168 -10.28 -10.18 11.16
CA ILE A 168 -11.43 -9.76 11.99
C ILE A 168 -12.55 -9.17 11.13
N THR A 169 -12.22 -8.59 9.96
CA THR A 169 -13.21 -7.97 9.09
C THR A 169 -14.14 -9.03 8.47
N PRO A 170 -15.46 -8.87 8.58
CA PRO A 170 -16.41 -9.85 8.07
C PRO A 170 -16.25 -10.10 6.56
N LYS A 171 -16.31 -11.36 6.15
CA LYS A 171 -16.17 -11.78 4.74
C LYS A 171 -17.06 -11.04 3.73
N PRO A 172 -18.32 -10.63 4.03
CA PRO A 172 -19.12 -9.89 3.06
C PRO A 172 -18.54 -8.49 2.74
N VAL A 173 -17.86 -7.85 3.69
CA VAL A 173 -17.15 -6.57 3.45
C VAL A 173 -15.90 -6.81 2.62
N LEU A 174 -15.22 -7.94 2.80
CA LEU A 174 -14.06 -8.34 2.01
C LEU A 174 -14.44 -8.84 0.61
N ALA A 175 -15.61 -9.43 0.42
CA ALA A 175 -16.06 -10.01 -0.85
C ALA A 175 -16.47 -8.95 -1.90
N VAL A 176 -16.95 -7.79 -1.46
CA VAL A 176 -17.24 -6.64 -2.34
C VAL A 176 -15.96 -5.95 -2.80
N SER A 177 -14.84 -6.29 -2.22
CA SER A 177 -13.59 -5.54 -2.24
C SER A 177 -12.50 -6.25 -3.04
N GLY A 178 -11.54 -5.47 -3.53
CA GLY A 178 -10.33 -5.94 -4.20
C GLY A 178 -9.48 -6.95 -3.42
N TRP A 179 -9.79 -7.23 -2.14
CA TRP A 179 -9.17 -8.28 -1.33
C TRP A 179 -9.42 -9.69 -1.87
N ALA A 180 -10.55 -9.94 -2.55
CA ALA A 180 -10.81 -11.23 -3.18
C ALA A 180 -9.70 -11.60 -4.17
N ASN A 181 -9.21 -10.61 -4.92
CA ASN A 181 -8.11 -10.81 -5.89
C ASN A 181 -6.75 -10.95 -5.20
N VAL A 182 -6.54 -10.27 -4.07
CA VAL A 182 -5.27 -10.33 -3.32
C VAL A 182 -5.13 -11.64 -2.56
N VAL A 183 -6.23 -12.13 -1.97
CA VAL A 183 -6.28 -13.44 -1.28
C VAL A 183 -6.09 -14.56 -2.28
N GLN A 184 -6.76 -14.53 -3.45
CA GLN A 184 -6.55 -15.52 -4.51
C GLN A 184 -5.12 -15.51 -5.06
N ALA A 185 -4.49 -14.34 -5.21
CA ALA A 185 -3.09 -14.26 -5.61
C ALA A 185 -2.15 -14.86 -4.55
N GLY A 186 -2.43 -14.66 -3.26
CA GLY A 186 -1.70 -15.27 -2.14
C GLY A 186 -1.83 -16.80 -2.12
N ASP A 187 -3.02 -17.34 -2.35
CA ASP A 187 -3.29 -18.78 -2.39
C ASP A 187 -2.66 -19.44 -3.62
N LEU A 188 -2.57 -18.73 -4.75
CA LEU A 188 -1.87 -19.22 -5.95
C LEU A 188 -0.35 -19.31 -5.74
N CYS A 189 0.25 -18.39 -4.98
CA CYS A 189 1.66 -18.45 -4.65
C CYS A 189 1.99 -19.57 -3.65
N THR A 190 1.12 -19.82 -2.65
CA THR A 190 1.29 -20.92 -1.68
C THR A 190 1.07 -22.29 -2.30
N ASN A 191 0.13 -22.44 -3.23
CA ASN A 191 -0.10 -23.71 -3.95
C ASN A 191 1.02 -24.03 -4.96
N ARG A 192 1.75 -23.04 -5.47
CA ARG A 192 2.90 -23.26 -6.36
C ARG A 192 4.09 -23.83 -5.61
N SER A 193 4.28 -23.49 -4.34
CA SER A 193 5.31 -24.06 -3.47
C SER A 193 4.98 -25.48 -2.99
N ALA A 194 3.70 -25.90 -3.07
CA ALA A 194 3.22 -27.23 -2.68
C ALA A 194 3.15 -28.25 -3.83
N GLY A 195 3.74 -27.98 -4.98
CA GLY A 195 3.96 -28.95 -6.07
C GLY A 195 2.70 -29.43 -6.79
N ARG A 196 1.55 -28.73 -6.72
CA ARG A 196 0.35 -29.02 -7.50
C ARG A 196 0.23 -28.06 -8.69
N ASN A 197 0.79 -28.51 -9.82
CA ASN A 197 0.71 -27.82 -11.12
C ASN A 197 -0.74 -27.85 -11.63
N LYS A 198 -1.52 -26.78 -11.40
CA LYS A 198 -2.74 -26.52 -12.17
C LYS A 198 -2.48 -25.30 -13.02
N SER A 199 -2.24 -25.55 -14.31
CA SER A 199 -2.15 -24.56 -15.36
C SER A 199 -3.43 -23.73 -15.42
N CYS A 200 -3.40 -22.49 -14.93
CA CYS A 200 -4.43 -21.50 -15.21
C CYS A 200 -3.84 -20.51 -16.23
N THR A 201 -4.24 -20.68 -17.48
CA THR A 201 -4.01 -19.69 -18.54
C THR A 201 -4.81 -18.43 -18.21
N ASN A 202 -4.13 -17.35 -17.92
CA ASN A 202 -4.68 -16.03 -17.68
C ASN A 202 -5.14 -15.40 -19.00
N ARG A 203 -6.44 -15.43 -19.31
CA ARG A 203 -7.07 -14.51 -20.25
C ARG A 203 -7.94 -13.53 -19.49
N PRO A 204 -7.74 -12.23 -19.64
CA PRO A 204 -8.65 -11.24 -19.09
C PRO A 204 -9.81 -11.03 -20.08
N THR A 205 -10.90 -11.73 -19.87
CA THR A 205 -12.19 -11.38 -20.48
C THR A 205 -13.33 -11.97 -19.66
N THR A 206 -14.19 -11.07 -19.20
CA THR A 206 -15.62 -11.26 -18.90
C THR A 206 -16.05 -12.53 -18.20
N MET A 207 -16.71 -12.34 -17.04
CA MET A 207 -17.60 -13.27 -16.34
C MET A 207 -17.85 -14.57 -17.11
N GLY A 208 -17.19 -15.66 -16.68
CA GLY A 208 -17.39 -17.00 -17.23
C GLY A 208 -17.23 -18.04 -16.13
N ARG A 209 -18.33 -18.73 -15.82
CA ARG A 209 -18.43 -19.90 -14.93
C ARG A 209 -17.26 -20.86 -15.12
N CYS A 210 -16.62 -21.27 -14.04
CA CYS A 210 -15.81 -22.50 -14.02
C CYS A 210 -16.71 -23.70 -14.29
N GLN A 211 -16.65 -24.24 -15.49
CA GLN A 211 -17.17 -25.58 -15.78
C GLN A 211 -16.08 -26.61 -15.45
N SER A 212 -16.47 -27.57 -14.61
CA SER A 212 -15.74 -28.78 -14.35
C SER A 212 -15.75 -29.63 -15.64
N SER A 213 -14.64 -29.71 -16.33
CA SER A 213 -14.44 -30.71 -17.39
C SER A 213 -13.55 -31.84 -16.82
N LYS A 214 -14.18 -32.91 -16.42
CA LYS A 214 -13.59 -34.26 -16.49
C LYS A 214 -13.48 -34.62 -17.96
N GLU A 215 -12.27 -34.69 -18.50
CA GLU A 215 -11.98 -35.67 -19.56
C GLU A 215 -10.47 -35.89 -19.67
N ILE A 216 -10.12 -37.13 -19.44
CA ILE A 216 -8.81 -37.73 -19.60
C ILE A 216 -8.68 -38.06 -21.07
N GLN A 217 -7.64 -37.62 -21.76
CA GLN A 217 -7.10 -38.36 -22.90
C GLN A 217 -5.57 -38.22 -22.98
N PRO A 218 -4.92 -39.27 -23.55
CA PRO A 218 -3.55 -39.60 -23.26
C PRO A 218 -2.52 -38.94 -24.17
N THR A 219 -1.29 -38.85 -23.66
CA THR A 219 -0.06 -38.44 -24.34
C THR A 219 0.16 -39.10 -25.70
N PRO A 220 0.83 -38.44 -26.62
CA PRO A 220 1.87 -39.10 -27.38
C PRO A 220 3.25 -38.51 -27.12
N THR A 221 4.12 -39.47 -26.91
CA THR A 221 5.59 -39.42 -27.06
C THR A 221 6.08 -38.65 -28.27
N CYS A 222 7.00 -37.73 -28.06
CA CYS A 222 8.33 -37.62 -28.70
C CYS A 222 9.11 -36.49 -28.02
#